data_11a26eb92a3679f5574f17de97509b34
#
_entry.id   11a26eb92a3679f5574f17de97509b34
#
_cell.length_a   1.000
_cell.length_b   1.000
_cell.length_c   1.000
_cell.angle_alpha   90.00
_cell.angle_beta   90.00
_cell.angle_gamma   90.00
#
_symmetry.space_group_name_H-M   'P 1'
#
loop_
_entity.id
_entity.type
_entity.pdbx_description
1 polymer ?
#
loop_
_entity_poly.entity_id
_entity_poly.type
_entity_poly.pdbx_seq_one_letter_code
_entity_poly.pdbx_strand_id
1 'polypeptide(L)'
;MVERLSTHAAERRKLDRVYGAIADPTRRAMLGILAGGEVNVGMLAQRFPISFNGVSKHVKVLEQAGLVRRSVRGREHWLSLRPAPLREASRWLDHYRAFWENRLDALESFLGRTEKG
;
A
#
# COMPACT_ATOMS: atom_id res chain seq x y z
N MET A 1 -13.34 -3.26 26.91
CA MET A 1 -14.15 -2.60 25.88
C MET A 1 -13.45 -1.43 25.24
N VAL A 2 -12.88 -0.52 26.03
CA VAL A 2 -12.10 0.63 25.54
C VAL A 2 -10.84 0.17 24.81
N GLU A 3 -10.16 -0.88 25.29
CA GLU A 3 -8.96 -1.43 24.67
C GLU A 3 -9.24 -2.01 23.27
N ARG A 4 -10.38 -2.68 23.08
CA ARG A 4 -10.79 -3.22 21.77
C ARG A 4 -11.01 -2.11 20.76
N LEU A 5 -11.67 -1.02 21.17
CA LEU A 5 -11.91 0.13 20.30
C LEU A 5 -10.61 0.81 19.93
N SER A 6 -9.67 0.94 20.87
CA SER A 6 -8.33 1.50 20.62
C SER A 6 -7.54 0.64 19.65
N THR A 7 -7.59 -0.69 19.78
CA THR A 7 -6.90 -1.64 18.91
C THR A 7 -7.46 -1.57 17.48
N HIS A 8 -8.78 -1.58 17.33
CA HIS A 8 -9.42 -1.46 16.02
C HIS A 8 -9.13 -0.12 15.34
N ALA A 9 -9.12 0.96 16.12
CA ALA A 9 -8.77 2.28 15.60
C ALA A 9 -7.32 2.33 15.13
N ALA A 10 -6.39 1.71 15.87
CA ALA A 10 -4.99 1.64 15.49
C ALA A 10 -4.79 0.81 14.23
N GLU A 11 -5.46 -0.33 14.11
CA GLU A 11 -5.42 -1.19 12.92
C GLU A 11 -5.97 -0.47 11.69
N ARG A 12 -7.09 0.24 11.83
CA ARG A 12 -7.66 1.05 10.75
C ARG A 12 -6.69 2.13 10.30
N ARG A 13 -6.04 2.82 11.24
CA ARG A 13 -5.04 3.86 10.90
C ARG A 13 -3.84 3.26 10.15
N LYS A 14 -3.40 2.06 10.52
CA LYS A 14 -2.35 1.35 9.77
C LYS A 14 -2.77 1.06 8.35
N LEU A 15 -3.97 0.52 8.15
CA LEU A 15 -4.52 0.27 6.82
C LEU A 15 -4.64 1.56 6.01
N ASP A 16 -5.15 2.62 6.61
CA ASP A 16 -5.30 3.92 5.95
C ASP A 16 -3.96 4.46 5.48
N ARG A 17 -2.91 4.32 6.28
CA ARG A 17 -1.56 4.73 5.88
C ARG A 17 -1.04 3.92 4.70
N VAL A 18 -1.26 2.62 4.71
CA VAL A 18 -0.85 1.74 3.60
C VAL A 18 -1.59 2.14 2.32
N TYR A 19 -2.91 2.25 2.37
CA TYR A 19 -3.71 2.65 1.21
C TYR A 19 -3.36 4.06 0.74
N GLY A 20 -3.16 4.99 1.66
CA GLY A 20 -2.72 6.35 1.32
C GLY A 20 -1.36 6.34 0.62
N ALA A 21 -0.43 5.54 1.11
CA ALA A 21 0.90 5.42 0.50
C ALA A 21 0.84 4.85 -0.91
N ILE A 22 0.04 3.81 -1.14
CA ILE A 22 -0.06 3.17 -2.48
C ILE A 22 -1.04 3.87 -3.42
N ALA A 23 -1.74 4.90 -2.97
CA ALA A 23 -2.63 5.68 -3.81
C ALA A 23 -1.87 6.53 -4.84
N ASP A 24 -0.61 6.83 -4.59
CA ASP A 24 0.23 7.64 -5.47
C ASP A 24 1.01 6.76 -6.47
N PRO A 25 0.96 7.08 -7.79
CA PRO A 25 1.65 6.26 -8.79
C PRO A 25 3.16 6.25 -8.65
N THR A 26 3.78 7.35 -8.23
CA THR A 26 5.23 7.41 -8.01
C THR A 26 5.64 6.47 -6.88
N ARG A 27 4.89 6.46 -5.79
CA ARG A 27 5.18 5.56 -4.67
C ARG A 27 4.97 4.10 -5.04
N ARG A 28 3.95 3.78 -5.86
CA ARG A 28 3.79 2.41 -6.39
C ARG A 28 4.97 1.98 -7.24
N ALA A 29 5.49 2.89 -8.07
CA ALA A 29 6.68 2.61 -8.89
C ALA A 29 7.91 2.37 -8.01
N MET A 30 8.08 3.15 -6.95
CA MET A 30 9.16 2.95 -5.97
C MET A 30 9.09 1.58 -5.31
N LEU A 31 7.90 1.17 -4.88
CA LEU A 31 7.69 -0.16 -4.29
C LEU A 31 8.02 -1.27 -5.29
N GLY A 32 7.66 -1.09 -6.56
CA GLY A 32 8.00 -2.04 -7.62
C GLY A 32 9.50 -2.21 -7.80
N ILE A 33 10.26 -1.11 -7.74
CA ILE A 33 11.72 -1.14 -7.81
C ILE A 33 12.29 -1.88 -6.59
N LEU A 34 11.78 -1.58 -5.40
CA LEU A 34 12.25 -2.20 -4.16
C LEU A 34 11.87 -3.68 -4.05
N ALA A 35 10.84 -4.11 -4.76
CA ALA A 35 10.48 -5.53 -4.84
C ALA A 35 11.59 -6.35 -5.52
N GLY A 36 12.39 -5.72 -6.37
CA GLY A 36 13.53 -6.35 -7.01
C GLY A 36 14.79 -6.43 -6.14
N GLY A 37 14.78 -5.78 -4.99
CA GLY A 37 15.91 -5.77 -4.06
C GLY A 37 16.15 -4.41 -3.44
N GLU A 38 17.06 -4.39 -2.49
CA GLU A 38 17.48 -3.19 -1.76
C GLU A 38 18.14 -2.17 -2.71
N VAL A 39 17.80 -0.89 -2.53
CA VAL A 39 18.33 0.21 -3.36
C VAL A 39 18.68 1.39 -2.45
N ASN A 40 19.77 2.11 -2.72
CA ASN A 40 20.04 3.32 -1.96
C ASN A 40 19.20 4.48 -2.50
N VAL A 41 18.96 5.49 -1.64
CA VAL A 41 18.08 6.62 -1.94
C VAL A 41 18.57 7.40 -3.17
N GLY A 42 19.89 7.56 -3.31
CA GLY A 42 20.49 8.26 -4.47
C GLY A 42 20.18 7.56 -5.78
N MET A 43 20.31 6.24 -5.82
CA MET A 43 19.99 5.43 -7.00
C MET A 43 18.49 5.48 -7.30
N LEU A 44 17.66 5.42 -6.27
CA LEU A 44 16.21 5.54 -6.42
C LEU A 44 15.84 6.90 -7.02
N ALA A 45 16.46 7.97 -6.53
CA ALA A 45 16.21 9.34 -7.02
C ALA A 45 16.50 9.51 -8.50
N GLN A 46 17.51 8.81 -9.02
CA GLN A 46 17.87 8.88 -10.44
C GLN A 46 16.81 8.28 -11.36
N ARG A 47 15.91 7.46 -10.81
CA ARG A 47 14.87 6.77 -11.59
C ARG A 47 13.62 7.63 -11.83
N PHE A 48 13.54 8.81 -11.23
CA PHE A 48 12.34 9.64 -11.28
C PHE A 48 12.67 11.07 -11.70
N PRO A 49 11.87 11.71 -12.59
CA PRO A 49 12.08 13.09 -13.05
C PRO A 49 11.51 14.10 -12.04
N ILE A 50 11.84 13.94 -10.77
CA ILE A 50 11.43 14.84 -9.69
C ILE A 50 12.64 15.20 -8.85
N SER A 51 12.52 16.24 -8.02
CA SER A 51 13.62 16.66 -7.17
C SER A 51 13.97 15.61 -6.12
N PHE A 52 15.19 15.65 -5.62
CA PHE A 52 15.62 14.79 -4.52
C PHE A 52 14.70 14.95 -3.30
N ASN A 53 14.31 16.19 -2.98
CA ASN A 53 13.35 16.46 -1.91
C ASN A 53 12.00 15.79 -2.16
N GLY A 54 11.53 15.78 -3.40
CA GLY A 54 10.31 15.07 -3.79
C GLY A 54 10.42 13.58 -3.55
N VAL A 55 11.54 12.97 -3.95
CA VAL A 55 11.82 11.55 -3.69
C VAL A 55 11.85 11.28 -2.19
N SER A 56 12.55 12.12 -1.43
CA SER A 56 12.65 11.97 0.03
C SER A 56 11.29 12.04 0.73
N LYS A 57 10.39 12.90 0.28
CA LYS A 57 9.02 13.00 0.81
C LYS A 57 8.22 11.72 0.55
N HIS A 58 8.32 11.18 -0.66
CA HIS A 58 7.66 9.91 -1.00
C HIS A 58 8.20 8.76 -0.17
N VAL A 59 9.51 8.67 -0.01
CA VAL A 59 10.15 7.65 0.82
C VAL A 59 9.67 7.75 2.26
N LYS A 60 9.57 8.97 2.79
CA LYS A 60 9.09 9.19 4.16
C LYS A 60 7.66 8.67 4.35
N VAL A 61 6.78 8.91 3.38
CA VAL A 61 5.39 8.39 3.42
C VAL A 61 5.40 6.85 3.45
N LEU A 62 6.24 6.22 2.62
CA LEU A 62 6.39 4.76 2.59
C LEU A 62 6.95 4.21 3.91
N GLU A 63 7.91 4.90 4.50
CA GLU A 63 8.45 4.53 5.81
C GLU A 63 7.40 4.63 6.91
N GLN A 64 6.63 5.70 6.93
CA GLN A 64 5.57 5.92 7.92
C GLN A 64 4.44 4.89 7.80
N ALA A 65 4.20 4.39 6.59
CA ALA A 65 3.24 3.31 6.36
C ALA A 65 3.81 1.93 6.72
N GLY A 66 5.08 1.85 7.08
CA GLY A 66 5.75 0.58 7.40
C GLY A 66 6.08 -0.28 6.20
N LEU A 67 6.00 0.28 4.98
CA LEU A 67 6.24 -0.45 3.73
C LEU A 67 7.71 -0.50 3.35
N VAL A 68 8.50 0.43 3.85
CA VAL A 68 9.91 0.57 3.54
C VAL A 68 10.69 0.73 4.84
N ARG A 69 11.83 0.05 4.92
CA ARG A 69 12.79 0.17 6.01
C ARG A 69 14.06 0.82 5.49
N ARG A 70 14.57 1.78 6.25
CA ARG A 70 15.83 2.46 5.95
C ARG A 70 16.95 1.86 6.80
N SER A 71 18.07 1.58 6.15
CA SER A 71 19.30 1.15 6.81
C SER A 71 20.40 2.15 6.43
N VAL A 72 21.03 2.75 7.42
CA VAL A 72 22.11 3.71 7.20
C VAL A 72 23.46 2.98 7.26
N ARG A 73 24.23 3.08 6.17
CA ARG A 73 25.57 2.47 6.04
C ARG A 73 26.56 3.57 5.64
N GLY A 74 27.28 4.09 6.62
CA GLY A 74 28.13 5.25 6.40
C GLY A 74 27.29 6.48 6.04
N ARG A 75 27.48 7.02 4.82
CA ARG A 75 26.72 8.16 4.30
C ARG A 75 25.55 7.73 3.42
N GLU A 76 25.43 6.45 3.16
CA GLU A 76 24.41 5.92 2.27
C GLU A 76 23.19 5.45 3.06
N HIS A 77 22.01 5.78 2.53
CA HIS A 77 20.73 5.34 3.06
C HIS A 77 20.16 4.28 2.13
N TRP A 78 20.07 3.07 2.61
CA TRP A 78 19.55 1.92 1.85
C TRP A 78 18.10 1.66 2.24
N LEU A 79 17.30 1.39 1.22
CA LEU A 79 15.86 1.14 1.37
C LEU A 79 15.56 -0.30 1.00
N SER A 80 14.75 -0.95 1.83
CA SER A 80 14.26 -2.29 1.57
C SER A 80 12.76 -2.35 1.76
N LEU A 81 12.11 -3.19 0.96
CA LEU A 81 10.67 -3.41 1.04
C LEU A 81 10.32 -4.23 2.28
N ARG A 82 9.27 -3.83 2.97
CA ARG A 82 8.65 -4.61 4.05
C ARG A 82 7.28 -5.08 3.57
N PRO A 83 7.14 -6.35 3.19
CA PRO A 83 5.89 -6.80 2.58
C PRO A 83 4.74 -7.02 3.55
N ALA A 84 4.99 -7.14 4.86
CA ALA A 84 3.96 -7.48 5.83
C ALA A 84 2.73 -6.55 5.81
N PRO A 85 2.88 -5.21 5.80
CA PRO A 85 1.70 -4.33 5.72
C PRO A 85 0.93 -4.48 4.41
N LEU A 86 1.61 -4.77 3.30
CA LEU A 86 0.95 -5.04 2.02
C LEU A 86 0.12 -6.32 2.07
N ARG A 87 0.64 -7.35 2.73
CA ARG A 87 -0.11 -8.61 2.91
C ARG A 87 -1.37 -8.39 3.74
N GLU A 88 -1.28 -7.63 4.80
CA GLU A 88 -2.44 -7.29 5.64
C GLU A 88 -3.49 -6.52 4.85
N ALA A 89 -3.06 -5.52 4.06
CA ALA A 89 -3.94 -4.75 3.20
C ALA A 89 -4.59 -5.63 2.13
N SER A 90 -3.82 -6.55 1.54
CA SER A 90 -4.31 -7.50 0.54
C SER A 90 -5.38 -8.43 1.12
N ARG A 91 -5.18 -8.94 2.34
CA ARG A 91 -6.18 -9.78 3.04
C ARG A 91 -7.48 -9.03 3.25
N TRP A 92 -7.40 -7.78 3.64
CA TRP A 92 -8.58 -6.94 3.84
C TRP A 92 -9.33 -6.76 2.52
N LEU A 93 -8.62 -6.48 1.43
CA LEU A 93 -9.20 -6.34 0.08
C LEU A 93 -9.84 -7.66 -0.38
N ASP A 94 -9.18 -8.79 -0.14
CA ASP A 94 -9.71 -10.10 -0.52
C ASP A 94 -11.03 -10.39 0.20
N HIS A 95 -11.13 -10.06 1.48
CA HIS A 95 -12.36 -10.21 2.24
C HIS A 95 -13.48 -9.36 1.63
N TYR A 96 -13.18 -8.12 1.27
CA TYR A 96 -14.13 -7.22 0.62
C TYR A 96 -14.48 -7.65 -0.79
N ARG A 97 -13.52 -8.18 -1.53
CA ARG A 97 -13.75 -8.70 -2.89
C ARG A 97 -14.83 -9.77 -2.89
N ALA A 98 -14.72 -10.75 -2.00
CA ALA A 98 -15.70 -11.83 -1.90
C ALA A 98 -17.10 -11.29 -1.63
N PHE A 99 -17.20 -10.31 -0.74
CA PHE A 99 -18.48 -9.67 -0.39
C PHE A 99 -19.08 -8.95 -1.61
N TRP A 100 -18.28 -8.16 -2.31
CA TRP A 100 -18.74 -7.41 -3.48
C TRP A 100 -19.06 -8.32 -4.67
N GLU A 101 -18.25 -9.35 -4.91
CA GLU A 101 -18.51 -10.32 -5.99
C GLU A 101 -19.85 -11.02 -5.81
N ASN A 102 -20.19 -11.44 -4.59
CA ASN A 102 -21.48 -12.03 -4.30
C ASN A 102 -22.64 -11.07 -4.57
N ARG A 103 -22.49 -9.81 -4.22
CA ARG A 103 -23.50 -8.79 -4.48
C ARG A 103 -23.65 -8.49 -5.97
N LEU A 104 -22.53 -8.42 -6.69
CA LEU A 104 -22.54 -8.20 -8.13
C LEU A 104 -23.18 -9.39 -8.87
N ASP A 105 -22.88 -10.61 -8.45
CA ASP A 105 -23.49 -11.81 -9.00
C ASP A 105 -24.99 -11.83 -8.77
N ALA A 106 -25.44 -11.46 -7.58
CA ALA A 106 -26.86 -11.37 -7.25
C ALA A 106 -27.57 -10.31 -8.11
N LEU A 107 -26.94 -9.16 -8.33
CA LEU A 107 -27.47 -8.10 -9.17
C LEU A 107 -27.55 -8.54 -10.64
N GLU A 108 -26.51 -9.18 -11.14
CA GLU A 108 -26.46 -9.71 -12.50
C GLU A 108 -27.59 -10.74 -12.72
N SER A 109 -27.79 -11.65 -11.77
CA SER A 109 -28.88 -12.61 -11.81
C SER A 109 -30.25 -11.95 -11.81
N PHE A 110 -30.42 -10.90 -11.01
CA PHE A 110 -31.66 -10.13 -10.96
C PHE A 110 -31.94 -9.45 -12.30
N LEU A 111 -30.94 -8.79 -12.88
CA LEU A 111 -31.06 -8.10 -14.18
C LEU A 111 -31.34 -9.11 -15.30
N GLY A 112 -30.70 -10.27 -15.28
CA GLY A 112 -30.96 -11.34 -16.24
C GLY A 112 -32.38 -11.85 -16.19
N ARG A 113 -32.96 -11.98 -14.99
CA ARG A 113 -34.39 -12.36 -14.84
C ARG A 113 -35.33 -11.26 -15.35
N THR A 114 -35.01 -10.01 -15.13
CA THR A 114 -35.82 -8.88 -15.61
C THR A 114 -35.80 -8.78 -17.12
N GLU A 115 -34.66 -9.05 -17.74
CA GLU A 115 -34.53 -9.06 -19.20
C GLU A 115 -35.31 -10.17 -19.88
N LYS A 116 -35.46 -11.32 -19.19
CA LYS A 116 -36.22 -12.46 -19.71
C LYS A 116 -37.72 -12.35 -19.51
N GLY A 117 -38.13 -11.48 -18.63
CA GLY A 117 -39.54 -11.22 -18.35
C GLY A 117 -40.09 -10.11 -19.19
#